data_25fcf2f19eb2cbd4333e57b9f125a8c6
#
_entry.id   25fcf2f19eb2cbd4333e57b9f125a8c6
#
_cell.length_a   1.000
_cell.length_b   1.000
_cell.length_c   1.000
_cell.angle_alpha   90.00
_cell.angle_beta   90.00
_cell.angle_gamma   90.00
#
_symmetry.space_group_name_H-M   'P 1'
#
loop_
_entity.id
_entity.type
_entity.pdbx_description
1 polymer ?
#
loop_
_entity_poly.entity_id
_entity_poly.type
_entity_poly.pdbx_seq_one_letter_code
_entity_poly.pdbx_strand_id
1 'polypeptide(L)'
;MVNIDCIMGLLDWNNPESVQEEGRTLAREVSCINVFIQPCDRKYNKNVWDNCALILSERPDEELRPYLDPLFHWLEDMNWPGAECIYRRLKQYHEDRMFRFMLNECIREAIALKKDIWLQVLREFE
;
A
#
# COMPACT_ATOMS: atom_id res chain seq x y z
N MET A 1 14.18 -5.53 -19.65
CA MET A 1 14.24 -5.67 -18.19
C MET A 1 13.78 -4.38 -17.53
N VAL A 2 12.88 -4.48 -16.58
CA VAL A 2 12.35 -3.32 -15.87
C VAL A 2 13.26 -2.98 -14.69
N ASN A 3 13.71 -1.72 -14.64
CA ASN A 3 14.54 -1.25 -13.54
C ASN A 3 13.67 -0.51 -12.53
N ILE A 4 13.53 -1.08 -11.33
CA ILE A 4 12.66 -0.54 -10.28
C ILE A 4 13.12 0.85 -9.84
N ASP A 5 14.43 1.07 -9.72
CA ASP A 5 14.93 2.40 -9.32
C ASP A 5 14.60 3.47 -10.36
N CYS A 6 14.62 3.12 -11.63
CA CYS A 6 14.21 4.05 -12.69
C CYS A 6 12.72 4.37 -12.60
N ILE A 7 11.89 3.35 -12.36
CA ILE A 7 10.45 3.56 -12.18
C ILE A 7 10.20 4.49 -10.99
N MET A 8 10.86 4.22 -9.86
CA MET A 8 10.67 5.04 -8.65
C MET A 8 11.07 6.49 -8.90
N GLY A 9 12.13 6.71 -9.67
CA GLY A 9 12.53 8.06 -10.03
C GLY A 9 11.45 8.82 -10.81
N LEU A 10 10.72 8.10 -11.67
CA LEU A 10 9.62 8.70 -12.44
C LEU A 10 8.40 9.00 -11.57
N LEU A 11 8.20 8.22 -10.51
CA LEU A 11 7.01 8.31 -9.65
C LEU A 11 7.09 9.44 -8.63
N ASP A 12 8.20 10.16 -8.56
CA ASP A 12 8.36 11.28 -7.63
C ASP A 12 7.31 12.34 -7.93
N TRP A 13 6.57 12.75 -6.91
CA TRP A 13 5.48 13.72 -7.07
C TRP A 13 5.96 15.13 -7.44
N ASN A 14 7.27 15.39 -7.35
CA ASN A 14 7.85 16.65 -7.81
C ASN A 14 8.02 16.69 -9.33
N ASN A 15 7.90 15.55 -10.00
CA ASN A 15 7.98 15.49 -11.45
C ASN A 15 6.67 15.99 -12.09
N PRO A 16 6.73 16.46 -13.36
CA PRO A 16 5.50 16.75 -14.09
C PRO A 16 4.60 15.52 -14.16
N GLU A 17 3.28 15.74 -14.24
CA GLU A 17 2.32 14.63 -14.27
C GLU A 17 2.59 13.66 -15.42
N SER A 18 3.04 14.15 -16.58
CA SER A 18 3.34 13.28 -17.72
C SER A 18 4.45 12.28 -17.40
N VAL A 19 5.43 12.70 -16.59
CA VAL A 19 6.55 11.84 -16.17
C VAL A 19 6.05 10.82 -15.15
N GLN A 20 5.24 11.25 -14.21
CA GLN A 20 4.64 10.34 -13.23
C GLN A 20 3.77 9.29 -13.91
N GLU A 21 2.98 9.69 -14.91
CA GLU A 21 2.14 8.76 -15.69
C GLU A 21 2.98 7.73 -16.41
N GLU A 22 4.13 8.14 -16.97
CA GLU A 22 5.06 7.20 -17.60
C GLU A 22 5.52 6.16 -16.58
N GLY A 23 5.88 6.60 -15.37
CA GLY A 23 6.29 5.69 -14.31
C GLY A 23 5.19 4.70 -13.94
N ARG A 24 3.95 5.17 -13.82
CA ARG A 24 2.83 4.29 -13.50
C ARG A 24 2.57 3.27 -14.62
N THR A 25 2.71 3.70 -15.86
CA THR A 25 2.55 2.81 -17.01
C THR A 25 3.58 1.69 -16.98
N LEU A 26 4.85 2.03 -16.73
CA LEU A 26 5.91 1.03 -16.62
C LEU A 26 5.68 0.12 -15.41
N ALA A 27 5.18 0.67 -14.31
CA ALA A 27 4.92 -0.11 -13.10
C ALA A 27 3.86 -1.19 -13.31
N ARG A 28 2.91 -0.96 -14.22
CA ARG A 28 1.87 -1.96 -14.51
C ARG A 28 2.44 -3.26 -15.06
N GLU A 29 3.64 -3.21 -15.63
CA GLU A 29 4.32 -4.40 -16.16
C GLU A 29 5.11 -5.16 -15.10
N VAL A 30 5.22 -4.63 -13.88
CA VAL A 30 5.98 -5.27 -12.81
C VAL A 30 5.12 -6.31 -12.13
N SER A 31 5.62 -7.55 -12.03
CA SER A 31 4.90 -8.64 -11.39
C SER A 31 5.17 -8.73 -9.89
N CYS A 32 6.38 -8.34 -9.44
CA CYS A 32 6.74 -8.37 -8.03
C CYS A 32 6.26 -7.09 -7.35
N ILE A 33 4.97 -7.04 -7.02
CA ILE A 33 4.34 -5.80 -6.54
C ILE A 33 4.75 -5.41 -5.13
N ASN A 34 5.39 -6.31 -4.39
CA ASN A 34 5.89 -5.99 -3.05
C ASN A 34 6.85 -4.81 -3.06
N VAL A 35 7.52 -4.52 -4.19
CA VAL A 35 8.44 -3.38 -4.29
C VAL A 35 7.72 -2.05 -4.10
N PHE A 36 6.40 -2.01 -4.31
CA PHE A 36 5.62 -0.78 -4.17
C PHE A 36 5.05 -0.59 -2.76
N ILE A 37 5.24 -1.56 -1.86
CA ILE A 37 4.76 -1.44 -0.48
C ILE A 37 5.83 -0.71 0.33
N GLN A 38 5.58 0.56 0.64
CA GLN A 38 6.63 1.46 1.11
C GLN A 38 6.84 1.52 2.63
N PRO A 39 5.80 1.61 3.46
CA PRO A 39 6.06 1.83 4.89
C PRO A 39 6.85 0.73 5.57
N CYS A 40 6.73 -0.52 5.10
CA CYS A 40 7.43 -1.64 5.71
C CYS A 40 8.92 -1.62 5.43
N ASP A 41 9.29 -1.29 4.21
CA ASP A 41 10.69 -1.30 3.77
C ASP A 41 11.36 0.06 3.91
N ARG A 42 10.62 1.12 3.59
CA ARG A 42 11.10 2.51 3.64
C ARG A 42 12.37 2.73 2.84
N LYS A 43 12.57 1.93 1.80
CA LYS A 43 13.74 2.05 0.94
C LYS A 43 13.73 3.37 0.16
N TYR A 44 12.54 3.83 -0.22
CA TYR A 44 12.36 5.06 -0.97
C TYR A 44 11.69 6.10 -0.09
N ASN A 45 11.92 7.39 -0.41
CA ASN A 45 11.33 8.43 0.41
C ASN A 45 9.84 8.61 0.09
N LYS A 46 9.16 9.40 0.91
CA LYS A 46 7.70 9.56 0.83
C LYS A 46 7.23 10.20 -0.46
N ASN A 47 8.12 10.78 -1.27
CA ASN A 47 7.76 11.42 -2.54
C ASN A 47 7.14 10.45 -3.54
N VAL A 48 7.40 9.15 -3.40
CA VAL A 48 6.87 8.14 -4.34
C VAL A 48 5.70 7.35 -3.75
N TRP A 49 5.39 7.52 -2.46
CA TRP A 49 4.40 6.69 -1.78
C TRP A 49 2.99 6.81 -2.34
N ASP A 50 2.56 8.02 -2.73
CA ASP A 50 1.22 8.20 -3.31
C ASP A 50 1.08 7.40 -4.60
N ASN A 51 2.06 7.48 -5.48
CA ASN A 51 2.02 6.76 -6.74
C ASN A 51 2.14 5.24 -6.53
N CYS A 52 2.95 4.81 -5.56
CA CYS A 52 3.06 3.40 -5.22
C CYS A 52 1.72 2.85 -4.73
N ALA A 53 1.03 3.59 -3.87
CA ALA A 53 -0.30 3.19 -3.40
C ALA A 53 -1.29 3.10 -4.56
N LEU A 54 -1.26 4.07 -5.46
CA LEU A 54 -2.14 4.07 -6.63
C LEU A 54 -1.90 2.84 -7.50
N ILE A 55 -0.63 2.51 -7.76
CA ILE A 55 -0.26 1.32 -8.53
C ILE A 55 -0.82 0.06 -7.87
N LEU A 56 -0.63 -0.08 -6.56
CA LEU A 56 -1.15 -1.23 -5.82
C LEU A 56 -2.67 -1.29 -5.87
N SER A 57 -3.34 -0.15 -5.79
CA SER A 57 -4.80 -0.09 -5.78
C SER A 57 -5.41 -0.59 -7.09
N GLU A 58 -4.65 -0.60 -8.16
CA GLU A 58 -5.11 -1.06 -9.47
C GLU A 58 -5.00 -2.58 -9.63
N ARG A 59 -4.36 -3.26 -8.68
CA ARG A 59 -4.15 -4.71 -8.78
C ARG A 59 -5.38 -5.46 -8.27
N PRO A 60 -5.66 -6.64 -8.85
CA PRO A 60 -6.80 -7.44 -8.37
C PRO A 60 -6.54 -8.03 -7.00
N ASP A 61 -7.62 -8.43 -6.33
CA ASP A 61 -7.54 -8.94 -4.96
C ASP A 61 -6.57 -10.11 -4.81
N GLU A 62 -6.54 -11.03 -5.78
CA GLU A 62 -5.66 -12.19 -5.71
C GLU A 62 -4.19 -11.80 -5.63
N GLU A 63 -3.80 -10.71 -6.29
CA GLU A 63 -2.42 -10.24 -6.25
C GLU A 63 -2.10 -9.57 -4.93
N LEU A 64 -3.09 -8.92 -4.31
CA LEU A 64 -2.91 -8.23 -3.04
C LEU A 64 -2.96 -9.19 -1.84
N ARG A 65 -3.59 -10.35 -2.00
CA ARG A 65 -3.83 -11.28 -0.88
C ARG A 65 -2.56 -11.63 -0.10
N PRO A 66 -1.42 -11.96 -0.74
CA PRO A 66 -0.20 -12.29 0.02
C PRO A 66 0.37 -11.11 0.80
N TYR A 67 -0.08 -9.89 0.51
CA TYR A 67 0.50 -8.68 1.08
C TYR A 67 -0.48 -7.91 1.97
N LEU A 68 -1.57 -8.55 2.39
CA LEU A 68 -2.57 -7.88 3.24
C LEU A 68 -1.97 -7.36 4.54
N ASP A 69 -1.04 -8.11 5.16
CA ASP A 69 -0.40 -7.67 6.38
C ASP A 69 0.30 -6.31 6.20
N PRO A 70 1.29 -6.20 5.29
CA PRO A 70 1.95 -4.89 5.11
C PRO A 70 1.01 -3.80 4.59
N LEU A 71 -0.05 -4.16 3.86
CA LEU A 71 -1.02 -3.16 3.42
C LEU A 71 -1.81 -2.60 4.60
N PHE A 72 -2.23 -3.46 5.55
CA PHE A 72 -2.87 -2.97 6.77
C PHE A 72 -1.91 -2.11 7.59
N HIS A 73 -0.62 -2.43 7.59
CA HIS A 73 0.39 -1.63 8.29
C HIS A 73 0.57 -0.23 7.68
N TRP A 74 0.26 -0.05 6.40
CA TRP A 74 0.28 1.27 5.79
C TRP A 74 -0.70 2.22 6.48
N LEU A 75 -1.71 1.66 7.12
CA LEU A 75 -2.76 2.43 7.79
C LEU A 75 -2.39 2.83 9.22
N GLU A 76 -1.17 2.51 9.68
CA GLU A 76 -0.71 2.90 11.01
C GLU A 76 -0.67 4.41 11.18
N ASP A 77 -0.42 5.12 10.10
CA ASP A 77 -0.45 6.58 10.10
C ASP A 77 -1.18 7.03 8.84
N MET A 78 -2.42 7.48 9.03
CA MET A 78 -3.25 7.90 7.90
C MET A 78 -2.77 9.21 7.26
N ASN A 79 -1.79 9.88 7.87
CA ASN A 79 -1.15 11.05 7.27
C ASN A 79 -0.02 10.65 6.31
N TRP A 80 0.41 9.40 6.30
CA TRP A 80 1.40 8.95 5.32
C TRP A 80 0.84 9.09 3.92
N PRO A 81 1.68 9.52 2.94
CA PRO A 81 1.23 9.50 1.55
C PRO A 81 0.79 8.11 1.16
N GLY A 82 -0.32 8.03 0.45
CA GLY A 82 -0.86 6.75 -0.02
C GLY A 82 -1.75 6.03 0.96
N ALA A 83 -1.74 6.39 2.25
CA ALA A 83 -2.54 5.67 3.25
C ALA A 83 -4.04 5.70 2.93
N GLU A 84 -4.55 6.86 2.55
CA GLU A 84 -5.96 6.99 2.18
C GLU A 84 -6.31 6.12 0.96
N CYS A 85 -5.42 6.08 -0.01
CA CYS A 85 -5.62 5.27 -1.21
C CYS A 85 -5.68 3.78 -0.86
N ILE A 86 -4.75 3.32 -0.02
CA ILE A 86 -4.72 1.92 0.43
C ILE A 86 -5.98 1.60 1.26
N TYR A 87 -6.38 2.52 2.14
CA TYR A 87 -7.60 2.36 2.94
C TYR A 87 -8.80 2.10 2.04
N ARG A 88 -8.99 2.96 1.03
CA ARG A 88 -10.11 2.82 0.10
C ARG A 88 -10.05 1.52 -0.68
N ARG A 89 -8.84 1.13 -1.11
CA ARG A 89 -8.67 -0.11 -1.86
C ARG A 89 -9.02 -1.33 -1.01
N LEU A 90 -8.59 -1.34 0.26
CA LEU A 90 -8.92 -2.44 1.16
C LEU A 90 -10.42 -2.49 1.48
N LYS A 91 -11.09 -1.34 1.51
CA LYS A 91 -12.55 -1.30 1.66
C LYS A 91 -13.27 -1.96 0.48
N GLN A 92 -12.64 -1.97 -0.69
CA GLN A 92 -13.19 -2.60 -1.90
C GLN A 92 -12.79 -4.07 -2.03
N TYR A 93 -11.89 -4.54 -1.18
CA TYR A 93 -11.43 -5.91 -1.23
C TYR A 93 -12.57 -6.86 -0.88
N HIS A 94 -12.66 -7.96 -1.63
CA HIS A 94 -13.64 -9.01 -1.35
C HIS A 94 -13.21 -9.75 -0.09
N GLU A 95 -13.93 -9.57 1.01
CA GLU A 95 -13.57 -10.15 2.29
C GLU A 95 -13.59 -11.68 2.21
N ASP A 96 -12.40 -12.26 2.19
CA ASP A 96 -12.24 -13.70 2.24
C ASP A 96 -11.64 -14.10 3.59
N ARG A 97 -11.38 -15.41 3.76
CA ARG A 97 -10.83 -15.92 5.01
C ARG A 97 -9.48 -15.30 5.35
N MET A 98 -8.61 -15.12 4.35
CA MET A 98 -7.29 -14.54 4.58
C MET A 98 -7.40 -13.08 5.02
N PHE A 99 -8.29 -12.32 4.41
CA PHE A 99 -8.53 -10.93 4.79
C PHE A 99 -8.92 -10.85 6.28
N ARG A 100 -9.90 -11.67 6.68
CA ARG A 100 -10.36 -11.70 8.07
C ARG A 100 -9.24 -12.12 9.02
N PHE A 101 -8.46 -13.12 8.64
CA PHE A 101 -7.37 -13.59 9.46
C PHE A 101 -6.33 -12.48 9.68
N MET A 102 -5.91 -11.83 8.60
CA MET A 102 -4.89 -10.79 8.71
C MET A 102 -5.40 -9.55 9.42
N LEU A 103 -6.66 -9.19 9.21
CA LEU A 103 -7.27 -8.09 9.96
C LEU A 103 -7.23 -8.37 11.46
N ASN A 104 -7.61 -9.58 11.86
CA ASN A 104 -7.62 -9.94 13.28
C ASN A 104 -6.20 -9.96 13.88
N GLU A 105 -5.22 -10.42 13.10
CA GLU A 105 -3.83 -10.41 13.56
C GLU A 105 -3.32 -8.98 13.76
N CYS A 106 -3.65 -8.08 12.85
CA CYS A 106 -3.25 -6.68 12.97
C CYS A 106 -3.97 -6.01 14.16
N ILE A 107 -5.23 -6.34 14.40
CA ILE A 107 -5.96 -5.83 15.56
C ILE A 107 -5.28 -6.28 16.86
N ARG A 108 -4.89 -7.55 16.94
CA ARG A 108 -4.17 -8.06 18.11
C ARG A 108 -2.86 -7.32 18.32
N GLU A 109 -2.12 -7.09 17.25
CA GLU A 109 -0.85 -6.37 17.32
C GLU A 109 -1.07 -4.94 17.79
N ALA A 110 -2.08 -4.26 17.24
CA ALA A 110 -2.39 -2.88 17.62
C ALA A 110 -2.75 -2.78 19.10
N ILE A 111 -3.50 -3.74 19.62
CA ILE A 111 -3.84 -3.80 21.05
C ILE A 111 -2.58 -4.04 21.88
N ALA A 112 -1.77 -5.02 21.50
CA ALA A 112 -0.58 -5.39 22.26
C ALA A 112 0.43 -4.25 22.33
N LEU A 113 0.57 -3.49 21.24
CA LEU A 113 1.53 -2.38 21.14
C LEU A 113 0.91 -1.04 21.50
N LYS A 114 -0.37 -1.02 21.89
CA LYS A 114 -1.11 0.19 22.29
C LYS A 114 -1.13 1.25 21.18
N LYS A 115 -1.28 0.80 19.95
CA LYS A 115 -1.40 1.69 18.78
C LYS A 115 -2.88 2.02 18.58
N ASP A 116 -3.40 2.90 19.41
CA ASP A 116 -4.85 3.15 19.50
C ASP A 116 -5.44 3.75 18.23
N ILE A 117 -4.70 4.63 17.56
CA ILE A 117 -5.19 5.26 16.33
C ILE A 117 -5.29 4.22 15.22
N TRP A 118 -4.27 3.37 15.09
CA TRP A 118 -4.30 2.28 14.12
C TRP A 118 -5.45 1.31 14.42
N LEU A 119 -5.64 0.99 15.70
CA LEU A 119 -6.72 0.11 16.11
C LEU A 119 -8.09 0.67 15.69
N GLN A 120 -8.31 1.97 15.85
CA GLN A 120 -9.56 2.60 15.40
C GLN A 120 -9.77 2.41 13.90
N VAL A 121 -8.73 2.61 13.11
CA VAL A 121 -8.82 2.45 11.65
C VAL A 121 -9.14 1.00 11.30
N LEU A 122 -8.43 0.05 11.93
CA LEU A 122 -8.65 -1.38 11.66
C LEU A 122 -10.07 -1.82 11.99
N ARG A 123 -10.64 -1.28 13.07
CA ARG A 123 -12.00 -1.64 13.45
C ARG A 123 -13.05 -1.17 12.45
N GLU A 124 -12.72 -0.24 11.61
CA GLU A 124 -13.64 0.19 10.55
C GLU A 124 -13.83 -0.89 9.48
N PHE A 125 -12.98 -1.92 9.48
CA PHE A 125 -13.10 -3.07 8.58
C PHE A 125 -13.87 -4.25 9.20
N GLU A 126 -14.25 -4.14 10.45
CA GLU A 126 -15.01 -5.20 11.14
C GLU A 126 -16.47 -5.26 10.68
#